data_65eb6a5bb65c71b46f05631dac318979
#
_entry.id   65eb6a5bb65c71b46f05631dac318979
#
_cell.length_a   1.000
_cell.length_b   1.000
_cell.length_c   1.000
_cell.angle_alpha   90.00
_cell.angle_beta   90.00
_cell.angle_gamma   90.00
#
_symmetry.space_group_name_H-M   'P 1'
#
loop_
_entity.id
_entity.type
_entity.pdbx_description
1 polymer ?
#
loop_
_entity_poly.entity_id
_entity_poly.type
_entity_poly.pdbx_seq_one_letter_code
_entity_poly.pdbx_strand_id
1 'polypeptide(L)'
;MGDEFPDAEVQATDLSPIQPSSVPENVHFFIDDASEDDWALPPAHFDYIHTRVLLGCFADFGDIINKGFHYLQPGGYMESQELMSTPCCDDDTMGDEWPFLEWTEFGDQAAVKATRPLKIAHKLKDWYEQAGFVDVQQKIFKLPINAWSKDQHLKTLGAMWEENLLSGLSGFSMAHYSRILSWSKDQIEASLLSSSAGIRLTYVQVYLVNIRKAISDRNVHAYHKVHVVWGKKPERLT
;
A
#
# COMPACT_ATOMS: atom_id res chain seq x y z
N MET A 1 -5.20 4.08 18.00
CA MET A 1 -6.65 4.35 18.11
C MET A 1 -7.23 3.78 19.41
N GLY A 2 -7.18 2.45 19.65
CA GLY A 2 -7.79 1.89 20.87
C GLY A 2 -7.35 2.58 22.17
N ASP A 3 -6.05 2.80 22.35
CA ASP A 3 -5.51 3.48 23.54
C ASP A 3 -5.89 4.98 23.62
N GLU A 4 -6.02 5.64 22.48
CA GLU A 4 -6.34 7.08 22.40
C GLU A 4 -7.85 7.35 22.55
N PHE A 5 -8.67 6.37 22.19
CA PHE A 5 -10.13 6.43 22.24
C PHE A 5 -10.68 5.21 22.99
N PRO A 6 -10.55 5.17 24.33
CA PRO A 6 -10.91 3.99 25.11
C PRO A 6 -12.44 3.69 25.10
N ASP A 7 -13.26 4.68 24.82
CA ASP A 7 -14.73 4.54 24.72
C ASP A 7 -15.21 4.11 23.33
N ALA A 8 -14.31 4.04 22.34
CA ALA A 8 -14.64 3.61 20.99
C ALA A 8 -14.48 2.09 20.86
N GLU A 9 -15.39 1.44 20.15
CA GLU A 9 -15.21 0.07 19.69
C GLU A 9 -14.46 0.10 18.36
N VAL A 10 -13.28 -0.54 18.30
CA VAL A 10 -12.43 -0.58 17.13
C VAL A 10 -12.48 -1.99 16.53
N GLN A 11 -13.00 -2.10 15.32
CA GLN A 11 -13.03 -3.34 14.54
C GLN A 11 -12.00 -3.26 13.43
N ALA A 12 -11.23 -4.30 13.20
CA ALA A 12 -10.26 -4.38 12.11
C ALA A 12 -10.29 -5.75 11.44
N THR A 13 -10.15 -5.76 10.13
CA THR A 13 -10.21 -6.97 9.30
C THR A 13 -8.92 -7.16 8.50
N ASP A 14 -8.54 -8.41 8.25
CA ASP A 14 -7.50 -8.83 7.32
C ASP A 14 -7.83 -10.23 6.82
N LEU A 15 -7.41 -10.58 5.60
CA LEU A 15 -7.55 -11.94 5.03
C LEU A 15 -6.72 -12.99 5.79
N SER A 16 -5.72 -12.57 6.56
CA SER A 16 -4.76 -13.43 7.23
C SER A 16 -4.75 -13.20 8.73
N PRO A 17 -4.54 -14.24 9.57
CA PRO A 17 -4.45 -14.10 11.02
C PRO A 17 -3.07 -13.57 11.46
N ILE A 18 -2.73 -12.34 11.03
CA ILE A 18 -1.42 -11.69 11.28
C ILE A 18 -1.48 -10.67 12.42
N GLN A 19 -2.63 -10.53 13.04
CA GLN A 19 -2.88 -9.53 14.07
C GLN A 19 -2.13 -9.84 15.36
N PRO A 20 -1.70 -8.80 16.13
CA PRO A 20 -1.05 -9.02 17.41
C PRO A 20 -2.00 -9.69 18.44
N SER A 21 -1.45 -10.55 19.27
CA SER A 21 -2.22 -11.25 20.33
C SER A 21 -2.51 -10.38 21.56
N SER A 22 -1.77 -9.28 21.74
CA SER A 22 -1.95 -8.34 22.84
C SER A 22 -2.42 -7.00 22.29
N VAL A 23 -3.69 -6.70 22.53
CA VAL A 23 -4.35 -5.48 22.07
C VAL A 23 -5.23 -4.90 23.19
N PRO A 24 -5.59 -3.61 23.16
CA PRO A 24 -6.57 -3.02 24.06
C PRO A 24 -7.91 -3.78 24.04
N GLU A 25 -8.64 -3.77 25.15
CA GLU A 25 -9.91 -4.50 25.30
C GLU A 25 -10.99 -4.05 24.29
N ASN A 26 -10.91 -2.80 23.83
CA ASN A 26 -11.84 -2.20 22.88
C ASN A 26 -11.43 -2.42 21.40
N VAL A 27 -10.43 -3.27 21.12
CA VAL A 27 -9.95 -3.58 19.76
C VAL A 27 -10.23 -5.04 19.43
N HIS A 28 -10.98 -5.27 18.35
CA HIS A 28 -11.38 -6.60 17.89
C HIS A 28 -10.90 -6.83 16.46
N PHE A 29 -10.21 -7.95 16.22
CA PHE A 29 -9.75 -8.36 14.90
C PHE A 29 -10.58 -9.53 14.36
N PHE A 30 -10.89 -9.45 13.08
CA PHE A 30 -11.61 -10.49 12.35
C PHE A 30 -10.81 -10.90 11.11
N ILE A 31 -10.92 -12.19 10.73
CA ILE A 31 -10.45 -12.66 9.43
C ILE A 31 -11.63 -12.53 8.49
N ASP A 32 -11.52 -11.61 7.52
CA ASP A 32 -12.62 -11.30 6.62
C ASP A 32 -12.10 -10.73 5.29
N ASP A 33 -12.88 -10.90 4.21
CA ASP A 33 -12.58 -10.34 2.90
C ASP A 33 -13.42 -9.08 2.65
N ALA A 34 -12.80 -7.92 2.77
CA ALA A 34 -13.46 -6.64 2.51
C ALA A 34 -13.98 -6.49 1.06
N SER A 35 -13.60 -7.38 0.12
CA SER A 35 -14.12 -7.39 -1.24
C SER A 35 -15.47 -8.11 -1.37
N GLU A 36 -15.93 -8.87 -0.37
CA GLU A 36 -17.25 -9.50 -0.39
C GLU A 36 -18.36 -8.46 -0.49
N ASP A 37 -19.47 -8.81 -1.12
CA ASP A 37 -20.56 -7.86 -1.42
C ASP A 37 -21.21 -7.28 -0.15
N ASP A 38 -21.26 -8.06 0.92
CA ASP A 38 -21.86 -7.70 2.20
C ASP A 38 -20.85 -7.94 3.33
N TRP A 39 -20.60 -6.92 4.16
CA TRP A 39 -19.76 -7.03 5.36
C TRP A 39 -20.47 -7.66 6.55
N ALA A 40 -21.66 -8.24 6.33
CA ALA A 40 -22.51 -8.85 7.37
C ALA A 40 -22.85 -7.92 8.54
N LEU A 41 -22.86 -6.61 8.30
CA LEU A 41 -23.16 -5.55 9.25
C LEU A 41 -24.37 -4.73 8.79
N PRO A 42 -25.12 -4.11 9.70
CA PRO A 42 -26.20 -3.20 9.30
C PRO A 42 -25.65 -1.96 8.61
N PRO A 43 -26.37 -1.39 7.63
CA PRO A 43 -26.02 -0.09 7.05
C PRO A 43 -25.92 1.00 8.13
N ALA A 44 -25.06 1.99 7.90
CA ALA A 44 -24.84 3.09 8.85
C ALA A 44 -24.40 2.60 10.24
N HIS A 45 -23.41 1.71 10.26
CA HIS A 45 -22.87 1.09 11.46
C HIS A 45 -21.69 1.87 12.06
N PHE A 46 -20.79 2.36 11.20
CA PHE A 46 -19.54 2.99 11.65
C PHE A 46 -19.61 4.51 11.71
N ASP A 47 -18.98 5.11 12.70
CA ASP A 47 -18.72 6.55 12.77
C ASP A 47 -17.49 6.95 11.96
N TYR A 48 -16.52 6.02 11.85
CA TYR A 48 -15.26 6.22 11.14
C TYR A 48 -14.78 4.93 10.49
N ILE A 49 -14.35 5.03 9.24
CA ILE A 49 -13.70 3.94 8.49
C ILE A 49 -12.32 4.40 8.03
N HIS A 50 -11.30 3.56 8.24
CA HIS A 50 -9.93 3.84 7.86
C HIS A 50 -9.34 2.70 7.00
N THR A 51 -8.70 3.08 5.89
CA THR A 51 -7.93 2.16 5.05
C THR A 51 -6.49 2.65 4.90
N ARG A 52 -5.53 1.71 4.85
CA ARG A 52 -4.13 2.08 4.69
C ARG A 52 -3.33 1.04 3.92
N VAL A 53 -2.64 1.50 2.86
CA VAL A 53 -1.70 0.71 2.04
C VAL A 53 -2.34 -0.58 1.51
N LEU A 54 -3.49 -0.42 0.85
CA LEU A 54 -4.26 -1.50 0.23
C LEU A 54 -4.08 -1.55 -1.30
N LEU A 55 -3.09 -0.83 -1.86
CA LEU A 55 -2.75 -0.90 -3.28
C LEU A 55 -2.48 -2.37 -3.68
N GLY A 56 -3.06 -2.80 -4.80
CA GLY A 56 -2.94 -4.19 -5.26
C GLY A 56 -3.78 -5.22 -4.51
N CYS A 57 -4.53 -4.84 -3.47
CA CYS A 57 -5.40 -5.77 -2.73
C CYS A 57 -6.72 -6.03 -3.44
N PHE A 58 -7.27 -5.04 -4.14
CA PHE A 58 -8.60 -5.10 -4.76
C PHE A 58 -8.56 -4.92 -6.27
N ALA A 59 -9.49 -5.55 -6.97
CA ALA A 59 -9.69 -5.33 -8.40
C ALA A 59 -10.28 -3.94 -8.67
N ASP A 60 -11.20 -3.50 -7.82
CA ASP A 60 -11.79 -2.18 -7.82
C ASP A 60 -11.76 -1.57 -6.40
N PHE A 61 -10.89 -0.61 -6.20
CA PHE A 61 -10.81 0.11 -4.93
C PHE A 61 -11.96 1.11 -4.76
N GLY A 62 -12.53 1.59 -5.86
CA GLY A 62 -13.72 2.46 -5.82
C GLY A 62 -14.91 1.76 -5.17
N ASP A 63 -15.06 0.44 -5.37
CA ASP A 63 -16.08 -0.38 -4.71
C ASP A 63 -15.90 -0.40 -3.18
N ILE A 64 -14.67 -0.50 -2.69
CA ILE A 64 -14.38 -0.41 -1.24
C ILE A 64 -14.80 0.94 -0.66
N ILE A 65 -14.59 2.04 -1.41
CA ILE A 65 -15.03 3.37 -1.00
C ILE A 65 -16.56 3.47 -0.97
N ASN A 66 -17.25 2.88 -1.97
CA ASN A 66 -18.71 2.83 -2.01
C ASN A 66 -19.28 2.01 -0.86
N LYS A 67 -18.67 0.86 -0.52
CA LYS A 67 -19.03 0.07 0.66
C LYS A 67 -18.81 0.86 1.94
N GLY A 68 -17.65 1.50 2.09
CA GLY A 68 -17.37 2.38 3.21
C GLY A 68 -18.45 3.45 3.37
N PHE A 69 -18.85 4.11 2.28
CA PHE A 69 -19.94 5.07 2.29
C PHE A 69 -21.27 4.47 2.76
N HIS A 70 -21.59 3.24 2.30
CA HIS A 70 -22.80 2.53 2.71
C HIS A 70 -22.84 2.27 4.22
N TYR A 71 -21.74 1.75 4.77
CA TYR A 71 -21.65 1.35 6.17
C TYR A 71 -21.35 2.49 7.16
N LEU A 72 -20.98 3.67 6.69
CA LEU A 72 -20.85 4.85 7.53
C LEU A 72 -22.20 5.41 7.96
N GLN A 73 -22.28 5.91 9.19
CA GLN A 73 -23.39 6.73 9.65
C GLN A 73 -23.44 8.08 8.92
N PRO A 74 -24.61 8.71 8.74
CA PRO A 74 -24.69 10.11 8.35
C PRO A 74 -23.85 10.98 9.28
N GLY A 75 -23.01 11.85 8.72
CA GLY A 75 -22.05 12.65 9.49
C GLY A 75 -20.73 11.96 9.80
N GLY A 76 -20.62 10.64 9.58
CA GLY A 76 -19.37 9.86 9.75
C GLY A 76 -18.31 10.18 8.70
N TYR A 77 -17.08 9.78 8.97
CA TYR A 77 -15.92 10.04 8.11
C TYR A 77 -15.28 8.76 7.62
N MET A 78 -14.80 8.78 6.39
CA MET A 78 -13.84 7.78 5.87
C MET A 78 -12.53 8.46 5.54
N GLU A 79 -11.42 7.76 5.82
CA GLU A 79 -10.06 8.16 5.45
C GLU A 79 -9.34 7.00 4.77
N SER A 80 -8.64 7.31 3.67
CA SER A 80 -7.74 6.38 2.99
C SER A 80 -6.33 6.97 2.93
N GLN A 81 -5.34 6.16 3.32
CA GLN A 81 -3.91 6.48 3.24
C GLN A 81 -3.24 5.52 2.27
N GLU A 82 -2.97 5.97 1.05
CA GLU A 82 -2.42 5.11 0.00
C GLU A 82 -1.09 5.62 -0.53
N LEU A 83 -0.21 4.67 -0.80
CA LEU A 83 1.09 4.92 -1.38
C LEU A 83 1.00 4.94 -2.91
N MET A 84 1.64 5.91 -3.56
CA MET A 84 1.91 5.84 -4.98
C MET A 84 3.11 4.92 -5.21
N SER A 85 2.92 3.81 -5.90
CA SER A 85 3.97 2.79 -6.14
C SER A 85 5.16 3.33 -6.93
N THR A 86 4.94 4.28 -7.84
CA THR A 86 6.00 4.90 -8.64
C THR A 86 6.75 5.94 -7.81
N PRO A 87 8.06 5.83 -7.64
CA PRO A 87 8.86 6.85 -6.97
C PRO A 87 8.93 8.15 -7.77
N CYS A 88 9.15 9.25 -7.07
CA CYS A 88 9.34 10.59 -7.62
C CYS A 88 10.69 11.17 -7.16
N CYS A 89 11.20 12.13 -7.92
CA CYS A 89 12.40 12.90 -7.58
C CYS A 89 12.20 14.35 -8.03
N ASP A 90 12.69 15.32 -7.27
CA ASP A 90 12.51 16.75 -7.59
C ASP A 90 13.78 17.42 -8.17
N ASP A 91 14.94 16.75 -8.09
CA ASP A 91 16.26 17.34 -8.39
C ASP A 91 17.10 16.55 -9.39
N ASP A 92 16.43 15.72 -10.18
CA ASP A 92 17.02 14.92 -11.26
C ASP A 92 18.12 13.92 -10.83
N THR A 93 18.27 13.67 -9.51
CA THR A 93 19.24 12.68 -9.01
C THR A 93 18.80 11.24 -9.30
N MET A 94 17.51 11.02 -9.57
CA MET A 94 16.95 9.76 -10.02
C MET A 94 16.94 9.74 -11.56
N GLY A 95 17.89 9.05 -12.17
CA GLY A 95 17.91 8.85 -13.63
C GLY A 95 16.81 7.89 -14.11
N ASP A 96 16.45 7.97 -15.39
CA ASP A 96 15.41 7.14 -16.01
C ASP A 96 15.73 5.63 -15.95
N GLU A 97 17.02 5.26 -15.89
CA GLU A 97 17.49 3.88 -15.79
C GLU A 97 17.71 3.42 -14.33
N TRP A 98 17.14 4.12 -13.35
CA TRP A 98 17.32 3.74 -11.96
C TRP A 98 16.67 2.38 -11.68
N PRO A 99 17.42 1.36 -11.19
CA PRO A 99 16.93 -0.02 -11.11
C PRO A 99 15.66 -0.21 -10.28
N PHE A 100 15.46 0.62 -9.26
CA PHE A 100 14.25 0.55 -8.44
C PHE A 100 13.02 1.09 -9.18
N LEU A 101 13.18 2.09 -10.05
CA LEU A 101 12.10 2.58 -10.91
C LEU A 101 11.62 1.49 -11.87
N GLU A 102 12.56 0.85 -12.56
CA GLU A 102 12.26 -0.30 -13.43
C GLU A 102 11.52 -1.41 -12.68
N TRP A 103 11.99 -1.75 -11.47
CA TRP A 103 11.35 -2.75 -10.63
C TRP A 103 9.89 -2.39 -10.27
N THR A 104 9.61 -1.12 -9.95
CA THR A 104 8.25 -0.66 -9.66
C THR A 104 7.35 -0.72 -10.89
N GLU A 105 7.88 -0.44 -12.08
CA GLU A 105 7.15 -0.54 -13.35
C GLU A 105 6.79 -1.98 -13.69
N PHE A 106 7.72 -2.94 -13.50
CA PHE A 106 7.41 -4.35 -13.64
C PHE A 106 6.33 -4.81 -12.67
N GLY A 107 6.40 -4.35 -11.42
CA GLY A 107 5.38 -4.60 -10.42
C GLY A 107 4.01 -4.13 -10.84
N ASP A 108 3.93 -2.92 -11.39
CA ASP A 108 2.68 -2.34 -11.86
C ASP A 108 2.10 -3.11 -13.06
N GLN A 109 2.94 -3.46 -14.04
CA GLN A 109 2.52 -4.29 -15.18
C GLN A 109 1.97 -5.65 -14.74
N ALA A 110 2.60 -6.28 -13.74
CA ALA A 110 2.13 -7.55 -13.17
C ALA A 110 0.79 -7.38 -12.48
N ALA A 111 0.65 -6.34 -11.69
CA ALA A 111 -0.56 -6.01 -10.96
C ALA A 111 -1.75 -5.74 -11.90
N VAL A 112 -1.52 -5.02 -12.99
CA VAL A 112 -2.53 -4.79 -14.04
C VAL A 112 -2.95 -6.11 -14.69
N LYS A 113 -2.03 -7.00 -15.03
CA LYS A 113 -2.34 -8.35 -15.55
C LYS A 113 -3.13 -9.20 -14.56
N ALA A 114 -2.88 -9.01 -13.26
CA ALA A 114 -3.60 -9.67 -12.19
C ALA A 114 -4.95 -9.00 -11.85
N THR A 115 -5.35 -7.94 -12.59
CA THR A 115 -6.55 -7.11 -12.31
C THR A 115 -6.54 -6.49 -10.91
N ARG A 116 -5.36 -6.23 -10.34
CA ARG A 116 -5.17 -5.66 -9.00
C ARG A 116 -4.18 -4.48 -9.07
N PRO A 117 -4.62 -3.30 -9.56
CA PRO A 117 -3.74 -2.19 -9.87
C PRO A 117 -3.05 -1.63 -8.62
N LEU A 118 -1.76 -1.25 -8.76
CA LEU A 118 -1.00 -0.58 -7.71
C LEU A 118 -1.16 0.95 -7.77
N LYS A 119 -1.33 1.52 -8.96
CA LYS A 119 -1.42 2.97 -9.17
C LYS A 119 -2.84 3.47 -8.93
N ILE A 120 -3.28 3.48 -7.67
CA ILE A 120 -4.63 3.87 -7.27
C ILE A 120 -4.68 5.21 -6.52
N ALA A 121 -3.62 5.56 -5.78
CA ALA A 121 -3.62 6.66 -4.83
C ALA A 121 -4.07 8.01 -5.42
N HIS A 122 -3.74 8.29 -6.68
CA HIS A 122 -4.12 9.53 -7.36
C HIS A 122 -5.61 9.62 -7.72
N LYS A 123 -6.34 8.49 -7.68
CA LYS A 123 -7.77 8.41 -8.00
C LYS A 123 -8.67 8.52 -6.77
N LEU A 124 -8.11 8.42 -5.57
CA LEU A 124 -8.87 8.36 -4.33
C LEU A 124 -9.87 9.52 -4.20
N LYS A 125 -9.40 10.75 -4.42
CA LYS A 125 -10.25 11.93 -4.27
C LYS A 125 -11.48 11.86 -5.18
N ASP A 126 -11.29 11.51 -6.45
CA ASP A 126 -12.38 11.40 -7.42
C ASP A 126 -13.37 10.28 -7.01
N TRP A 127 -12.88 9.16 -6.51
CA TRP A 127 -13.73 8.06 -6.04
C TRP A 127 -14.55 8.45 -4.79
N TYR A 128 -13.97 9.23 -3.86
CA TYR A 128 -14.71 9.75 -2.72
C TYR A 128 -15.84 10.69 -3.16
N GLU A 129 -15.56 11.61 -4.08
CA GLU A 129 -16.55 12.53 -4.64
C GLU A 129 -17.66 11.77 -5.40
N GLN A 130 -17.30 10.76 -6.19
CA GLN A 130 -18.25 9.90 -6.93
C GLN A 130 -19.13 9.05 -5.99
N ALA A 131 -18.59 8.57 -4.88
CA ALA A 131 -19.35 7.83 -3.87
C ALA A 131 -20.35 8.71 -3.10
N GLY A 132 -20.25 10.04 -3.21
CA GLY A 132 -21.17 10.98 -2.57
C GLY A 132 -20.65 11.58 -1.26
N PHE A 133 -19.38 11.40 -0.92
CA PHE A 133 -18.77 12.12 0.20
C PHE A 133 -18.75 13.63 -0.07
N VAL A 134 -18.94 14.41 0.98
CA VAL A 134 -18.80 15.88 0.98
C VAL A 134 -17.55 16.29 1.75
N ASP A 135 -17.14 17.54 1.59
CA ASP A 135 -15.94 18.11 2.23
C ASP A 135 -14.68 17.24 1.99
N VAL A 136 -14.58 16.67 0.79
CA VAL A 136 -13.46 15.78 0.43
C VAL A 136 -12.15 16.57 0.41
N GLN A 137 -11.23 16.17 1.26
CA GLN A 137 -9.91 16.76 1.38
C GLN A 137 -8.83 15.77 0.96
N GLN A 138 -7.71 16.30 0.48
CA GLN A 138 -6.52 15.51 0.15
C GLN A 138 -5.27 16.21 0.66
N LYS A 139 -4.37 15.43 1.29
CA LYS A 139 -2.99 15.83 1.57
C LYS A 139 -2.03 14.83 0.94
N ILE A 140 -0.93 15.32 0.40
CA ILE A 140 0.12 14.50 -0.19
C ILE A 140 1.40 14.73 0.59
N PHE A 141 1.98 13.65 1.12
CA PHE A 141 3.23 13.66 1.86
C PHE A 141 4.33 12.99 1.04
N LYS A 142 5.57 13.46 1.21
CA LYS A 142 6.75 12.82 0.64
C LYS A 142 7.34 11.86 1.66
N LEU A 143 7.42 10.58 1.32
CA LEU A 143 8.07 9.53 2.10
C LEU A 143 9.40 9.19 1.42
N PRO A 144 10.55 9.65 1.92
CA PRO A 144 11.84 9.34 1.33
C PRO A 144 12.08 7.84 1.21
N ILE A 145 12.69 7.39 0.12
CA ILE A 145 13.01 5.97 -0.12
C ILE A 145 14.06 5.46 0.88
N ASN A 146 14.97 6.34 1.29
CA ASN A 146 16.02 6.05 2.26
C ASN A 146 16.37 7.32 3.06
N ALA A 147 17.41 7.26 3.89
CA ALA A 147 17.81 8.35 4.79
C ALA A 147 18.56 9.50 4.10
N TRP A 148 18.23 9.86 2.86
CA TRP A 148 18.91 10.95 2.13
C TRP A 148 18.57 12.35 2.63
N SER A 149 17.40 12.55 3.23
CA SER A 149 16.93 13.87 3.64
C SER A 149 17.83 14.53 4.70
N LYS A 150 17.99 15.86 4.59
CA LYS A 150 18.66 16.68 5.64
C LYS A 150 17.74 16.93 6.83
N ASP A 151 16.44 16.95 6.63
CA ASP A 151 15.45 17.03 7.71
C ASP A 151 15.49 15.76 8.55
N GLN A 152 15.64 15.90 9.86
CA GLN A 152 15.86 14.75 10.77
C GLN A 152 14.64 13.84 10.86
N HIS A 153 13.43 14.39 10.79
CA HIS A 153 12.20 13.61 10.81
C HIS A 153 12.04 12.79 9.54
N LEU A 154 12.18 13.43 8.37
CA LEU A 154 12.14 12.75 7.07
C LEU A 154 13.28 11.75 6.92
N LYS A 155 14.45 12.02 7.46
CA LYS A 155 15.59 11.09 7.48
C LYS A 155 15.26 9.82 8.26
N THR A 156 14.64 9.97 9.43
CA THR A 156 14.21 8.83 10.25
C THR A 156 13.13 8.01 9.54
N LEU A 157 12.12 8.68 8.97
CA LEU A 157 11.07 8.01 8.19
C LEU A 157 11.67 7.27 6.98
N GLY A 158 12.60 7.90 6.26
CA GLY A 158 13.27 7.29 5.12
C GLY A 158 14.09 6.07 5.51
N ALA A 159 14.79 6.10 6.66
CA ALA A 159 15.51 4.92 7.15
C ALA A 159 14.57 3.74 7.47
N MET A 160 13.45 4.00 8.13
CA MET A 160 12.43 2.99 8.42
C MET A 160 11.80 2.45 7.14
N TRP A 161 11.56 3.31 6.16
CA TRP A 161 10.99 2.92 4.88
C TRP A 161 11.96 2.09 4.04
N GLU A 162 13.26 2.45 4.02
CA GLU A 162 14.32 1.65 3.41
C GLU A 162 14.34 0.22 3.96
N GLU A 163 14.33 0.07 5.31
CA GLU A 163 14.31 -1.24 5.96
C GLU A 163 13.07 -2.05 5.55
N ASN A 164 11.90 -1.42 5.51
CA ASN A 164 10.66 -2.05 5.07
C ASN A 164 10.73 -2.52 3.61
N LEU A 165 11.24 -1.68 2.70
CA LEU A 165 11.41 -2.02 1.30
C LEU A 165 12.39 -3.19 1.13
N LEU A 166 13.54 -3.15 1.80
CA LEU A 166 14.57 -4.18 1.72
C LEU A 166 14.09 -5.52 2.26
N SER A 167 13.35 -5.53 3.36
CA SER A 167 12.77 -6.74 3.96
C SER A 167 11.68 -7.35 3.08
N GLY A 168 10.82 -6.53 2.48
CA GLY A 168 9.72 -6.94 1.61
C GLY A 168 10.13 -7.28 0.17
N LEU A 169 11.31 -6.83 -0.29
CA LEU A 169 11.73 -6.87 -1.69
C LEU A 169 11.61 -8.27 -2.32
N SER A 170 12.05 -9.30 -1.63
CA SER A 170 11.97 -10.68 -2.12
C SER A 170 10.53 -11.15 -2.29
N GLY A 171 9.65 -10.87 -1.30
CA GLY A 171 8.24 -11.24 -1.35
C GLY A 171 7.50 -10.55 -2.49
N PHE A 172 7.69 -9.24 -2.65
CA PHE A 172 7.11 -8.49 -3.75
C PHE A 172 7.62 -8.96 -5.10
N SER A 173 8.92 -9.22 -5.23
CA SER A 173 9.53 -9.72 -6.47
C SER A 173 9.00 -11.10 -6.85
N MET A 174 8.83 -12.00 -5.88
CA MET A 174 8.25 -13.33 -6.10
C MET A 174 6.85 -13.23 -6.73
N ALA A 175 5.98 -12.38 -6.19
CA ALA A 175 4.64 -12.17 -6.72
C ALA A 175 4.69 -11.64 -8.17
N HIS A 176 5.58 -10.71 -8.48
CA HIS A 176 5.73 -10.13 -9.81
C HIS A 176 6.26 -11.14 -10.82
N TYR A 177 7.33 -11.86 -10.51
CA TYR A 177 7.95 -12.81 -11.45
C TYR A 177 7.08 -14.03 -11.71
N SER A 178 6.38 -14.55 -10.71
CA SER A 178 5.45 -15.66 -10.93
C SER A 178 4.32 -15.28 -11.88
N ARG A 179 3.84 -14.03 -11.82
CA ARG A 179 2.71 -13.56 -12.62
C ARG A 179 3.10 -13.07 -14.03
N ILE A 180 4.25 -12.37 -14.16
CA ILE A 180 4.69 -11.83 -15.46
C ILE A 180 5.43 -12.87 -16.29
N LEU A 181 6.36 -13.59 -15.68
CA LEU A 181 7.27 -14.50 -16.37
C LEU A 181 6.72 -15.93 -16.42
N SER A 182 5.54 -16.16 -15.84
CA SER A 182 4.95 -17.50 -15.72
C SER A 182 5.92 -18.54 -15.10
N TRP A 183 6.81 -18.06 -14.24
CA TRP A 183 7.75 -18.93 -13.55
C TRP A 183 7.05 -19.71 -12.45
N SER A 184 7.33 -21.01 -12.33
CA SER A 184 6.84 -21.81 -11.22
C SER A 184 7.53 -21.37 -9.91
N LYS A 185 6.86 -21.63 -8.78
CA LYS A 185 7.44 -21.39 -7.45
C LYS A 185 8.83 -22.02 -7.32
N ASP A 186 9.00 -23.24 -7.81
CA ASP A 186 10.28 -23.96 -7.77
C ASP A 186 11.37 -23.29 -8.61
N GLN A 187 11.01 -22.70 -9.76
CA GLN A 187 11.94 -21.93 -10.59
C GLN A 187 12.38 -20.63 -9.90
N ILE A 188 11.50 -20.01 -9.14
CA ILE A 188 11.79 -18.80 -8.37
C ILE A 188 12.62 -19.16 -7.13
N GLU A 189 12.23 -20.19 -6.37
CA GLU A 189 12.96 -20.68 -5.19
C GLU A 189 14.33 -21.28 -5.57
N ALA A 190 14.42 -22.05 -6.63
CA ALA A 190 15.70 -22.51 -7.16
C ALA A 190 16.60 -21.34 -7.56
N SER A 191 16.02 -20.22 -8.04
CA SER A 191 16.77 -18.99 -8.29
C SER A 191 17.32 -18.33 -7.02
N LEU A 192 16.71 -18.56 -5.87
CA LEU A 192 17.15 -18.03 -4.58
C LEU A 192 18.17 -18.95 -3.87
N LEU A 193 18.19 -20.25 -4.16
CA LEU A 193 18.89 -21.27 -3.37
C LEU A 193 20.11 -21.92 -4.05
N SER A 194 20.29 -21.84 -5.37
CA SER A 194 21.37 -22.59 -6.03
C SER A 194 22.38 -21.73 -6.79
N SER A 195 23.62 -21.86 -6.39
CA SER A 195 24.81 -21.32 -7.08
C SER A 195 25.26 -22.15 -8.30
N SER A 196 24.51 -23.16 -8.72
CA SER A 196 24.95 -24.16 -9.71
C SER A 196 24.10 -24.31 -10.97
N ALA A 197 23.00 -23.60 -11.12
CA ALA A 197 22.15 -23.66 -12.31
C ALA A 197 22.30 -22.39 -13.16
N GLY A 198 22.87 -22.54 -14.31
CA GLY A 198 23.35 -21.55 -15.27
C GLY A 198 22.59 -20.21 -15.45
N ILE A 199 23.30 -19.31 -16.05
CA ILE A 199 23.06 -17.91 -16.55
C ILE A 199 21.75 -17.19 -16.15
N ARG A 200 20.59 -17.85 -16.11
CA ARG A 200 19.30 -17.22 -15.73
C ARG A 200 19.16 -16.93 -14.22
N LEU A 201 19.72 -17.78 -13.38
CA LEU A 201 19.76 -17.65 -11.93
C LEU A 201 20.59 -16.45 -11.47
N THR A 202 21.73 -16.28 -12.11
CA THR A 202 22.63 -15.16 -11.89
C THR A 202 21.95 -13.83 -12.21
N TYR A 203 21.03 -13.81 -13.17
CA TYR A 203 20.37 -12.56 -13.60
C TYR A 203 19.40 -12.02 -12.54
N VAL A 204 18.53 -12.85 -11.95
CA VAL A 204 17.58 -12.40 -10.92
C VAL A 204 18.31 -12.02 -9.62
N GLN A 205 19.30 -12.79 -9.20
CA GLN A 205 20.07 -12.46 -8.00
C GLN A 205 20.87 -11.17 -8.19
N VAL A 206 21.52 -11.00 -9.35
CA VAL A 206 22.22 -9.75 -9.68
C VAL A 206 21.24 -8.60 -9.77
N TYR A 207 20.06 -8.81 -10.34
CA TYR A 207 19.00 -7.80 -10.44
C TYR A 207 18.55 -7.33 -9.05
N LEU A 208 18.18 -8.25 -8.12
CA LEU A 208 17.78 -7.90 -6.76
C LEU A 208 18.92 -7.25 -5.94
N VAL A 209 20.18 -7.62 -6.20
CA VAL A 209 21.34 -6.93 -5.59
C VAL A 209 21.43 -5.49 -6.08
N ASN A 210 21.21 -5.25 -7.37
CA ASN A 210 21.23 -3.90 -7.93
C ASN A 210 20.08 -3.07 -7.40
N ILE A 211 18.88 -3.65 -7.23
CA ILE A 211 17.74 -2.95 -6.64
C ILE A 211 18.01 -2.59 -5.17
N ARG A 212 18.57 -3.52 -4.36
CA ARG A 212 18.97 -3.22 -2.98
C ARG A 212 19.96 -2.06 -2.91
N LYS A 213 20.98 -2.06 -3.78
CA LYS A 213 21.94 -0.96 -3.86
C LYS A 213 21.26 0.35 -4.26
N ALA A 214 20.34 0.30 -5.23
CA ALA A 214 19.62 1.47 -5.70
C ALA A 214 18.72 2.06 -4.59
N ILE A 215 18.01 1.23 -3.83
CA ILE A 215 17.20 1.66 -2.67
C ILE A 215 18.08 2.34 -1.62
N SER A 216 19.27 1.81 -1.33
CA SER A 216 20.18 2.32 -0.30
C SER A 216 21.11 3.45 -0.76
N ASP A 217 21.05 3.86 -2.04
CA ASP A 217 21.86 4.95 -2.55
C ASP A 217 21.33 6.31 -2.11
N ARG A 218 22.00 6.91 -1.13
CA ARG A 218 21.64 8.22 -0.57
C ARG A 218 21.94 9.41 -1.49
N ASN A 219 22.59 9.20 -2.62
CA ASN A 219 22.78 10.24 -3.64
C ASN A 219 21.54 10.39 -4.52
N VAL A 220 20.62 9.42 -4.49
CA VAL A 220 19.33 9.49 -5.18
C VAL A 220 18.27 9.98 -4.20
N HIS A 221 17.74 11.18 -4.44
CA HIS A 221 16.77 11.83 -3.56
C HIS A 221 15.33 11.47 -3.90
N ALA A 222 15.10 10.19 -4.13
CA ALA A 222 13.80 9.67 -4.47
C ALA A 222 12.87 9.55 -3.24
N TYR A 223 11.57 9.68 -3.49
CA TYR A 223 10.52 9.55 -2.49
C TYR A 223 9.25 8.94 -3.10
N HIS A 224 8.44 8.27 -2.29
CA HIS A 224 7.06 7.95 -2.64
C HIS A 224 6.11 9.06 -2.20
N LYS A 225 5.04 9.28 -2.98
CA LYS A 225 3.91 10.12 -2.54
C LYS A 225 2.94 9.27 -1.73
N VAL A 226 2.63 9.73 -0.53
CA VAL A 226 1.57 9.16 0.30
C VAL A 226 0.37 10.09 0.20
N HIS A 227 -0.71 9.61 -0.36
CA HIS A 227 -1.98 10.33 -0.47
C HIS A 227 -2.83 10.00 0.74
N VAL A 228 -3.23 11.01 1.48
CA VAL A 228 -4.22 10.91 2.55
C VAL A 228 -5.46 11.63 2.06
N VAL A 229 -6.53 10.90 1.89
CA VAL A 229 -7.82 11.43 1.42
C VAL A 229 -8.88 11.09 2.45
N TRP A 230 -9.69 12.06 2.82
CA TRP A 230 -10.83 11.86 3.71
C TRP A 230 -12.04 12.66 3.24
N GLY A 231 -13.22 12.16 3.60
CA GLY A 231 -14.48 12.80 3.30
C GLY A 231 -15.53 12.48 4.34
N LYS A 232 -16.55 13.33 4.44
CA LYS A 232 -17.69 13.19 5.34
C LYS A 232 -18.90 12.63 4.58
N LYS A 233 -19.60 11.64 5.15
CA LYS A 233 -20.91 11.26 4.65
C LYS A 233 -21.93 12.36 5.01
N PRO A 234 -22.74 12.85 4.06
CA PRO A 234 -23.74 13.88 4.35
C PRO A 234 -24.64 13.53 5.51
N GLU A 235 -25.04 14.53 6.29
CA GLU A 235 -26.13 14.39 7.26
C GLU A 235 -27.42 14.02 6.51
N ARG A 236 -28.31 13.27 7.14
CA ARG A 236 -29.66 13.10 6.58
C ARG A 236 -30.32 14.48 6.51
N LEU A 237 -30.79 14.86 5.33
CA LEU A 237 -31.67 16.00 5.21
C LEU A 237 -32.94 15.70 6.02
N THR A 238 -33.13 16.40 7.12
CA THR A 238 -34.35 16.35 7.95
C THR A 238 -35.52 16.97 7.20
#